data_d17cc9843cd55b07393d68042ffe8f7b
#
_entry.id   d17cc9843cd55b07393d68042ffe8f7b
#
_cell.length_a   1.000
_cell.length_b   1.000
_cell.length_c   1.000
_cell.angle_alpha   90.00
_cell.angle_beta   90.00
_cell.angle_gamma   90.00
#
_symmetry.space_group_name_H-M   'P 1'
#
loop_
_entity.id
_entity.type
_entity.pdbx_description
1 polymer ?
#
loop_
_entity_poly.entity_id
_entity_poly.type
_entity_poly.pdbx_seq_one_letter_code
_entity_poly.pdbx_strand_id
1 'polypeptide(L)'
;ALPILIGIRPIVDGRRGPMQLRESLEDQVMAMAEAAKKLFEENLYYSNGEHVKVIIADSTIGRVPESAACAEKFKREGVEITLSVTPCWCYGSETMDMDPTTIKGVWGFNGTERPGAVYLAAVMAAHAQRGLPAFSIYGHDVQDASDTTIPADVAEKILRFARAALAVGQMKNKAYVNIGGVAMGIAGSFCDAEFMQKYLGLRAEWVDLTEVLRRVKLEIYDKDEYEKALAWIKDNCKEGFDKNAGKKFPEIITKSKVIPADKDWEFITKFTLIVEDILHGNPKLAEMGWHEESLGRNAAVGGFQGQRMWTDWLPNGDFTESLLASSFDWNGKKPPFPFATENDTLNGIAMLFASLLTGKAPCFHDVRTYWSPEAVKRVTGKELTGNAANGIIHLINSGATAMDCTGASKDETGAGTVKEWWNMTDADISACLAATDWCRADYEYFRGGGFSSHFKTLAEMPVTMLRVNLIDGVGPTLQIAEGTTVVLPEEVHEKLDKRTDPTWPTTWFAPTLTGKGAFTDVYSVMANWGANHGVTVHGHIGADLITLASMLRIPVSLHNVSEEKIYRPHAWSGFGKGDDSTSTDYRACEHYGPLYK
;
A
#
# COMPACT_ATOMS: atom_id res chain seq x y z
N ALA A 1 -3.74 -4.08 19.81
CA ALA A 1 -3.11 -2.77 19.84
C ALA A 1 -4.21 -1.70 19.90
N LEU A 2 -3.99 -0.60 20.65
CA LEU A 2 -4.92 0.53 20.61
C LEU A 2 -4.91 1.12 19.20
N PRO A 3 -6.07 1.56 18.68
CA PRO A 3 -6.13 2.18 17.35
C PRO A 3 -5.39 3.52 17.40
N ILE A 4 -4.77 3.89 16.28
CA ILE A 4 -4.14 5.19 16.09
C ILE A 4 -5.22 6.26 16.11
N LEU A 5 -5.04 7.30 16.94
CA LEU A 5 -6.00 8.38 17.06
C LEU A 5 -5.54 9.63 16.33
N ILE A 6 -6.50 10.31 15.70
CA ILE A 6 -6.34 11.67 15.18
C ILE A 6 -6.82 12.64 16.26
N GLY A 7 -5.99 13.60 16.63
CA GLY A 7 -6.32 14.66 17.56
C GLY A 7 -6.52 15.99 16.85
N ILE A 8 -7.65 16.66 17.08
CA ILE A 8 -7.92 17.98 16.56
C ILE A 8 -7.68 19.03 17.62
N ARG A 9 -6.94 20.08 17.26
CA ARG A 9 -6.51 21.18 18.11
C ARG A 9 -7.20 22.47 17.65
N PRO A 10 -8.31 22.90 18.31
CA PRO A 10 -9.02 24.13 17.96
C PRO A 10 -8.25 25.35 18.48
N ILE A 11 -7.58 26.05 17.58
CA ILE A 11 -6.72 27.20 17.90
C ILE A 11 -7.50 28.51 17.76
N VAL A 12 -7.42 29.37 18.75
CA VAL A 12 -8.16 30.62 18.81
C VAL A 12 -7.29 31.76 19.31
N ASP A 13 -7.63 33.00 18.98
CA ASP A 13 -6.96 34.18 19.54
C ASP A 13 -7.08 34.17 21.09
N GLY A 14 -5.95 34.19 21.76
CA GLY A 14 -5.88 34.09 23.21
C GLY A 14 -6.23 35.39 23.95
N ARG A 15 -6.50 36.49 23.24
CA ARG A 15 -6.79 37.80 23.85
C ARG A 15 -8.20 37.85 24.43
N ARG A 16 -8.27 37.93 25.74
CA ARG A 16 -9.51 38.20 26.50
C ARG A 16 -9.55 39.67 26.88
N GLY A 17 -10.67 40.15 27.29
CA GLY A 17 -10.81 41.50 27.78
C GLY A 17 -12.13 42.15 27.42
N PRO A 18 -12.26 43.47 27.53
CA PRO A 18 -13.55 44.15 27.34
C PRO A 18 -14.16 43.93 25.93
N MET A 19 -13.34 43.62 24.94
CA MET A 19 -13.80 43.38 23.58
C MET A 19 -14.24 41.93 23.35
N GLN A 20 -14.03 41.02 24.28
CA GLN A 20 -14.39 39.60 24.19
C GLN A 20 -13.96 38.93 22.87
N LEU A 21 -12.76 39.22 22.40
CA LEU A 21 -12.28 38.79 21.09
C LEU A 21 -12.25 37.25 20.98
N ARG A 22 -11.65 36.60 21.98
CA ARG A 22 -11.59 35.16 22.04
C ARG A 22 -12.96 34.53 22.03
N GLU A 23 -13.82 35.00 22.92
CA GLU A 23 -15.18 34.49 23.11
C GLU A 23 -16.00 34.58 21.81
N SER A 24 -15.77 35.61 21.00
CA SER A 24 -16.48 35.78 19.72
C SER A 24 -16.06 34.79 18.65
N LEU A 25 -14.97 34.02 18.85
CA LEU A 25 -14.39 33.10 17.87
C LEU A 25 -14.46 31.62 18.30
N GLU A 26 -14.77 31.35 19.56
CA GLU A 26 -14.76 29.99 20.10
C GLU A 26 -15.77 29.08 19.39
N ASP A 27 -16.98 29.57 19.13
CA ASP A 27 -18.00 28.79 18.40
C ASP A 27 -17.55 28.46 16.97
N GLN A 28 -16.94 29.40 16.26
CA GLN A 28 -16.46 29.17 14.90
C GLN A 28 -15.34 28.10 14.87
N VAL A 29 -14.36 28.21 15.75
CA VAL A 29 -13.25 27.24 15.74
C VAL A 29 -13.70 25.86 16.18
N MET A 30 -14.64 25.75 17.11
CA MET A 30 -15.21 24.46 17.49
C MET A 30 -16.04 23.85 16.35
N ALA A 31 -16.82 24.66 15.62
CA ALA A 31 -17.53 24.19 14.46
C ALA A 31 -16.59 23.67 13.35
N MET A 32 -15.45 24.35 13.14
CA MET A 32 -14.40 23.86 12.23
C MET A 32 -13.82 22.53 12.71
N ALA A 33 -13.53 22.39 14.00
CA ALA A 33 -13.01 21.16 14.59
C ALA A 33 -14.00 19.98 14.45
N GLU A 34 -15.26 20.21 14.75
CA GLU A 34 -16.32 19.19 14.59
C GLU A 34 -16.56 18.81 13.12
N ALA A 35 -16.52 19.78 12.19
CA ALA A 35 -16.61 19.50 10.77
C ALA A 35 -15.43 18.64 10.28
N ALA A 36 -14.20 18.92 10.72
CA ALA A 36 -13.02 18.12 10.39
C ALA A 36 -13.12 16.71 11.01
N LYS A 37 -13.58 16.58 12.27
CA LYS A 37 -13.82 15.28 12.90
C LYS A 37 -14.79 14.45 12.08
N LYS A 38 -15.94 15.02 11.74
CA LYS A 38 -16.94 14.36 10.90
C LYS A 38 -16.36 13.92 9.55
N LEU A 39 -15.60 14.80 8.90
CA LEU A 39 -14.94 14.49 7.62
C LEU A 39 -14.04 13.26 7.74
N PHE A 40 -13.23 13.16 8.79
CA PHE A 40 -12.37 12.02 9.03
C PHE A 40 -13.17 10.74 9.30
N GLU A 41 -14.10 10.78 10.24
CA GLU A 41 -14.86 9.61 10.70
C GLU A 41 -15.79 9.05 9.60
N GLU A 42 -16.26 9.87 8.66
CA GLU A 42 -17.08 9.43 7.54
C GLU A 42 -16.29 8.88 6.35
N ASN A 43 -15.02 9.28 6.17
CA ASN A 43 -14.27 9.00 4.96
C ASN A 43 -13.01 8.15 5.13
N LEU A 44 -12.55 7.94 6.36
CA LEU A 44 -11.31 7.23 6.61
C LEU A 44 -11.54 5.94 7.39
N TYR A 45 -10.76 4.94 7.03
CA TYR A 45 -10.80 3.61 7.62
C TYR A 45 -9.40 3.15 8.06
N TYR A 46 -9.36 2.39 9.13
CA TYR A 46 -8.18 1.57 9.44
C TYR A 46 -8.09 0.37 8.49
N SER A 47 -6.95 -0.28 8.46
CA SER A 47 -6.74 -1.48 7.64
C SER A 47 -7.69 -2.65 8.00
N ASN A 48 -8.27 -2.65 9.21
CA ASN A 48 -9.27 -3.62 9.66
C ASN A 48 -10.72 -3.28 9.21
N GLY A 49 -10.91 -2.19 8.43
CA GLY A 49 -12.21 -1.76 7.93
C GLY A 49 -13.07 -0.97 8.91
N GLU A 50 -12.60 -0.70 10.12
CA GLU A 50 -13.27 0.19 11.06
C GLU A 50 -13.02 1.66 10.70
N HIS A 51 -14.03 2.52 10.92
CA HIS A 51 -13.86 3.96 10.80
C HIS A 51 -12.82 4.48 11.80
N VAL A 52 -12.06 5.48 11.38
CA VAL A 52 -11.05 6.10 12.25
C VAL A 52 -11.69 6.80 13.46
N LYS A 53 -10.95 6.83 14.57
CA LYS A 53 -11.37 7.50 15.79
C LYS A 53 -10.66 8.85 15.90
N VAL A 54 -11.44 9.87 16.20
CA VAL A 54 -10.97 11.26 16.29
C VAL A 54 -11.37 11.85 17.62
N ILE A 55 -10.43 12.52 18.28
CA ILE A 55 -10.69 13.27 19.50
C ILE A 55 -10.38 14.75 19.32
N ILE A 56 -11.08 15.60 20.04
CA ILE A 56 -10.83 17.04 20.06
C ILE A 56 -10.26 17.41 21.44
N ALA A 57 -9.41 18.43 21.50
CA ALA A 57 -8.96 19.00 22.77
C ALA A 57 -10.16 19.40 23.66
N ASP A 58 -9.98 19.33 24.99
CA ASP A 58 -11.08 19.62 25.94
C ASP A 58 -11.51 21.10 25.97
N SER A 59 -10.66 21.97 25.42
CA SER A 59 -10.95 23.41 25.31
C SER A 59 -10.34 23.97 24.02
N THR A 60 -10.77 25.17 23.65
CA THR A 60 -10.04 25.97 22.66
C THR A 60 -8.66 26.32 23.21
N ILE A 61 -7.69 26.45 22.28
CA ILE A 61 -6.27 26.68 22.62
C ILE A 61 -5.88 28.09 22.19
N GLY A 62 -5.77 29.00 23.15
CA GLY A 62 -5.37 30.38 22.88
C GLY A 62 -4.00 30.75 23.46
N ARG A 63 -3.49 29.98 24.42
CA ARG A 63 -2.24 30.26 25.14
C ARG A 63 -1.56 28.95 25.58
N VAL A 64 -0.35 29.09 26.11
CA VAL A 64 0.50 27.97 26.56
C VAL A 64 -0.20 26.98 27.51
N PRO A 65 -0.94 27.37 28.54
CA PRO A 65 -1.54 26.40 29.47
C PRO A 65 -2.52 25.44 28.78
N GLU A 66 -3.33 25.93 27.85
CA GLU A 66 -4.30 25.11 27.11
C GLU A 66 -3.59 24.20 26.08
N SER A 67 -2.53 24.73 25.48
CA SER A 67 -1.68 23.93 24.58
C SER A 67 -1.01 22.77 25.33
N ALA A 68 -0.50 23.01 26.52
CA ALA A 68 0.09 22.00 27.39
C ALA A 68 -0.94 20.96 27.85
N ALA A 69 -2.11 21.38 28.28
CA ALA A 69 -3.20 20.47 28.66
C ALA A 69 -3.65 19.58 27.49
N CYS A 70 -3.74 20.15 26.27
CA CYS A 70 -4.02 19.38 25.08
C CYS A 70 -2.92 18.33 24.79
N ALA A 71 -1.65 18.72 24.88
CA ALA A 71 -0.53 17.80 24.66
C ALA A 71 -0.53 16.64 25.68
N GLU A 72 -0.81 16.90 26.96
CA GLU A 72 -0.93 15.87 27.99
C GLU A 72 -2.10 14.92 27.73
N LYS A 73 -3.26 15.44 27.35
CA LYS A 73 -4.41 14.64 26.94
C LYS A 73 -4.07 13.74 25.75
N PHE A 74 -3.53 14.32 24.69
CA PHE A 74 -3.25 13.60 23.48
C PHE A 74 -2.19 12.51 23.68
N LYS A 75 -1.18 12.78 24.48
CA LYS A 75 -0.18 11.78 24.86
C LYS A 75 -0.80 10.61 25.64
N ARG A 76 -1.67 10.91 26.62
CA ARG A 76 -2.37 9.89 27.41
C ARG A 76 -3.30 9.02 26.56
N GLU A 77 -4.00 9.64 25.62
CA GLU A 77 -4.94 8.95 24.71
C GLU A 77 -4.24 8.23 23.55
N GLY A 78 -2.94 8.46 23.33
CA GLY A 78 -2.19 7.82 22.25
C GLY A 78 -2.42 8.46 20.88
N VAL A 79 -2.62 9.77 20.81
CA VAL A 79 -2.73 10.52 19.55
C VAL A 79 -1.38 10.54 18.85
N GLU A 80 -1.35 10.13 17.58
CA GLU A 80 -0.16 10.15 16.73
C GLU A 80 -0.25 11.16 15.59
N ILE A 81 -1.45 11.64 15.27
CA ILE A 81 -1.72 12.56 14.17
C ILE A 81 -2.48 13.75 14.73
N THR A 82 -2.02 14.97 14.45
CA THR A 82 -2.71 16.18 14.90
C THR A 82 -3.13 17.04 13.72
N LEU A 83 -4.32 17.61 13.82
CA LEU A 83 -4.80 18.68 12.96
C LEU A 83 -5.12 19.90 13.81
N SER A 84 -4.34 20.97 13.68
CA SER A 84 -4.67 22.27 14.24
C SER A 84 -5.59 23.03 13.28
N VAL A 85 -6.68 23.58 13.77
CA VAL A 85 -7.63 24.38 12.98
C VAL A 85 -7.76 25.76 13.58
N THR A 86 -7.79 26.81 12.75
CA THR A 86 -7.92 28.17 13.22
C THR A 86 -8.68 29.08 12.26
N PRO A 87 -9.64 29.87 12.75
CA PRO A 87 -10.34 30.87 11.96
C PRO A 87 -9.61 32.22 11.88
N CYS A 88 -8.55 32.41 12.66
CA CYS A 88 -8.02 33.75 12.94
C CYS A 88 -6.52 33.73 13.25
N TRP A 89 -5.96 34.92 13.49
CA TRP A 89 -4.66 35.08 14.12
C TRP A 89 -4.65 34.49 15.53
N CYS A 90 -3.57 33.83 15.90
CA CYS A 90 -3.33 33.27 17.22
C CYS A 90 -1.85 33.41 17.60
N TYR A 91 -1.53 33.19 18.87
CA TYR A 91 -0.14 33.21 19.34
C TYR A 91 0.60 31.96 18.88
N GLY A 92 1.34 32.02 17.78
CA GLY A 92 1.91 30.88 17.06
C GLY A 92 2.70 29.92 17.93
N SER A 93 3.82 30.38 18.52
CA SER A 93 4.70 29.52 19.33
C SER A 93 4.05 29.02 20.63
N GLU A 94 3.03 29.72 21.11
CA GLU A 94 2.33 29.34 22.36
C GLU A 94 1.27 28.26 22.15
N THR A 95 0.77 28.13 20.92
CA THR A 95 -0.37 27.26 20.61
C THR A 95 -0.05 26.11 19.66
N MET A 96 1.13 26.13 19.03
CA MET A 96 1.52 25.08 18.09
C MET A 96 1.73 23.73 18.77
N ASP A 97 1.59 22.65 18.02
CA ASP A 97 1.94 21.31 18.46
C ASP A 97 3.47 21.14 18.50
N MET A 98 4.01 21.01 19.70
CA MET A 98 5.45 20.88 19.95
C MET A 98 5.92 19.43 20.07
N ASP A 99 5.01 18.44 20.04
CA ASP A 99 5.39 17.03 20.16
C ASP A 99 6.19 16.60 18.92
N PRO A 100 7.46 16.14 19.06
CA PRO A 100 8.26 15.72 17.91
C PRO A 100 7.79 14.41 17.29
N THR A 101 6.91 13.66 17.95
CA THR A 101 6.47 12.33 17.52
C THR A 101 5.15 12.34 16.75
N THR A 102 4.37 13.41 16.80
CA THR A 102 3.13 13.52 16.05
C THR A 102 3.34 13.99 14.62
N ILE A 103 2.51 13.51 13.71
CA ILE A 103 2.43 14.01 12.33
C ILE A 103 1.43 15.16 12.31
N LYS A 104 1.86 16.32 11.79
CA LYS A 104 1.16 17.60 12.00
C LYS A 104 0.60 18.19 10.72
N GLY A 105 -0.72 18.47 10.72
CA GLY A 105 -1.39 19.31 9.76
C GLY A 105 -1.94 20.58 10.42
N VAL A 106 -1.99 21.69 9.69
CA VAL A 106 -2.59 22.93 10.17
C VAL A 106 -3.51 23.50 9.09
N TRP A 107 -4.77 23.67 9.43
CA TRP A 107 -5.76 24.29 8.57
C TRP A 107 -6.04 25.71 9.03
N GLY A 108 -5.65 26.68 8.21
CA GLY A 108 -5.97 28.10 8.34
C GLY A 108 -7.18 28.47 7.49
N PHE A 109 -8.20 29.06 8.12
CA PHE A 109 -9.40 29.53 7.45
C PHE A 109 -9.07 30.67 6.46
N ASN A 110 -9.55 30.57 5.23
CA ASN A 110 -9.40 31.64 4.24
C ASN A 110 -10.56 32.63 4.37
N GLY A 111 -10.40 33.62 5.24
CA GLY A 111 -11.37 34.68 5.48
C GLY A 111 -10.73 36.05 5.43
N THR A 112 -11.52 37.13 5.41
CA THR A 112 -11.05 38.52 5.28
C THR A 112 -10.96 39.25 6.60
N GLU A 113 -11.95 39.10 7.50
CA GLU A 113 -12.02 39.88 8.74
C GLU A 113 -11.01 39.39 9.78
N ARG A 114 -10.81 38.07 9.84
CA ARG A 114 -9.94 37.39 10.80
C ARG A 114 -9.25 36.21 10.12
N PRO A 115 -8.26 36.50 9.25
CA PRO A 115 -7.70 35.48 8.39
C PRO A 115 -6.83 34.48 9.15
N GLY A 116 -7.18 33.20 9.07
CA GLY A 116 -6.38 32.09 9.57
C GLY A 116 -5.04 31.94 8.83
N ALA A 117 -4.93 32.49 7.63
CA ALA A 117 -3.71 32.48 6.82
C ALA A 117 -2.52 33.12 7.52
N VAL A 118 -2.73 34.18 8.31
CA VAL A 118 -1.64 34.88 9.03
C VAL A 118 -1.05 33.97 10.12
N TYR A 119 -1.89 33.28 10.87
CA TYR A 119 -1.43 32.27 11.81
C TYR A 119 -0.76 31.10 11.10
N LEU A 120 -1.38 30.60 10.04
CA LEU A 120 -0.86 29.48 9.27
C LEU A 120 0.58 29.73 8.80
N ALA A 121 0.83 30.89 8.18
CA ALA A 121 2.17 31.27 7.73
C ALA A 121 3.17 31.37 8.88
N ALA A 122 2.78 32.00 9.98
CA ALA A 122 3.62 32.17 11.16
C ALA A 122 3.96 30.81 11.83
N VAL A 123 2.99 29.92 11.97
CA VAL A 123 3.22 28.63 12.63
C VAL A 123 3.96 27.65 11.71
N MET A 124 3.79 27.72 10.40
CA MET A 124 4.61 26.93 9.46
C MET A 124 6.09 27.32 9.58
N ALA A 125 6.39 28.62 9.62
CA ALA A 125 7.75 29.10 9.84
C ALA A 125 8.30 28.66 11.20
N ALA A 126 7.49 28.69 12.25
CA ALA A 126 7.89 28.26 13.58
C ALA A 126 8.17 26.75 13.65
N HIS A 127 7.37 25.92 12.99
CA HIS A 127 7.63 24.49 12.84
C HIS A 127 8.93 24.23 12.08
N ALA A 128 9.16 24.94 10.97
CA ALA A 128 10.39 24.82 10.18
C ALA A 128 11.65 25.14 10.99
N GLN A 129 11.62 26.24 11.79
CA GLN A 129 12.75 26.60 12.66
C GLN A 129 13.08 25.53 13.71
N ARG A 130 12.09 24.75 14.13
CA ARG A 130 12.24 23.70 15.15
C ARG A 130 12.52 22.32 14.57
N GLY A 131 12.61 22.20 13.25
CA GLY A 131 12.77 20.90 12.61
C GLY A 131 11.57 19.96 12.82
N LEU A 132 10.37 20.51 12.97
CA LEU A 132 9.11 19.81 13.14
C LEU A 132 8.26 19.95 11.87
N PRO A 133 8.43 19.10 10.84
CA PRO A 133 7.70 19.24 9.60
C PRO A 133 6.18 19.27 9.80
N ALA A 134 5.51 20.18 9.11
CA ALA A 134 4.06 20.31 9.19
C ALA A 134 3.46 20.58 7.80
N PHE A 135 2.25 20.10 7.59
CA PHE A 135 1.49 20.24 6.34
C PHE A 135 0.57 21.46 6.44
N SER A 136 0.67 22.35 5.46
CA SER A 136 -0.15 23.55 5.36
C SER A 136 -1.44 23.25 4.59
N ILE A 137 -2.58 23.62 5.16
CA ILE A 137 -3.90 23.46 4.56
C ILE A 137 -4.58 24.82 4.49
N TYR A 138 -4.86 25.27 3.27
CA TYR A 138 -5.45 26.58 2.99
C TYR A 138 -6.35 26.48 1.77
N GLY A 139 -7.57 27.02 1.86
CA GLY A 139 -8.56 27.01 0.80
C GLY A 139 -8.25 27.99 -0.32
N HIS A 140 -8.62 27.65 -1.55
CA HIS A 140 -8.44 28.52 -2.73
C HIS A 140 -9.32 29.78 -2.66
N ASP A 141 -10.59 29.58 -2.30
CA ASP A 141 -11.56 30.66 -2.31
C ASP A 141 -11.80 31.24 -0.91
N VAL A 142 -12.08 32.56 -0.85
CA VAL A 142 -12.41 33.26 0.38
C VAL A 142 -13.79 32.82 0.88
N GLN A 143 -13.86 32.52 2.17
CA GLN A 143 -15.10 32.18 2.87
C GLN A 143 -15.58 33.35 3.72
N ASP A 144 -16.90 33.49 3.87
CA ASP A 144 -17.50 34.45 4.81
C ASP A 144 -17.21 34.00 6.27
N ALA A 145 -17.07 34.95 7.18
CA ALA A 145 -16.72 34.67 8.59
C ALA A 145 -17.68 33.71 9.31
N SER A 146 -18.94 33.64 8.85
CA SER A 146 -19.97 32.74 9.40
C SER A 146 -19.99 31.35 8.75
N ASP A 147 -19.23 31.13 7.66
CA ASP A 147 -19.19 29.86 6.97
C ASP A 147 -18.29 28.89 7.73
N THR A 148 -18.88 27.80 8.22
CA THR A 148 -18.18 26.73 8.95
C THR A 148 -18.05 25.44 8.11
N THR A 149 -18.39 25.48 6.82
CA THR A 149 -18.25 24.35 5.93
C THR A 149 -16.79 24.16 5.49
N ILE A 150 -16.44 22.95 5.07
CA ILE A 150 -15.13 22.65 4.52
C ILE A 150 -15.21 22.69 3.00
N PRO A 151 -14.51 23.62 2.32
CA PRO A 151 -14.43 23.62 0.86
C PRO A 151 -13.84 22.32 0.32
N ALA A 152 -14.21 21.93 -0.90
CA ALA A 152 -13.80 20.68 -1.50
C ALA A 152 -12.27 20.50 -1.60
N ASP A 153 -11.55 21.56 -1.96
CA ASP A 153 -10.08 21.56 -2.06
C ASP A 153 -9.40 21.45 -0.68
N VAL A 154 -10.01 22.02 0.36
CA VAL A 154 -9.56 21.86 1.76
C VAL A 154 -9.81 20.44 2.24
N ALA A 155 -11.01 19.89 1.98
CA ALA A 155 -11.36 18.52 2.33
C ALA A 155 -10.41 17.51 1.68
N GLU A 156 -10.07 17.70 0.41
CA GLU A 156 -9.11 16.86 -0.30
C GLU A 156 -7.73 16.86 0.37
N LYS A 157 -7.20 18.04 0.74
CA LYS A 157 -5.91 18.16 1.43
C LYS A 157 -5.93 17.54 2.83
N ILE A 158 -6.99 17.78 3.60
CA ILE A 158 -7.17 17.21 4.94
C ILE A 158 -7.19 15.67 4.86
N LEU A 159 -7.97 15.10 3.94
CA LEU A 159 -8.08 13.66 3.76
C LEU A 159 -6.79 13.02 3.24
N ARG A 160 -6.09 13.66 2.29
CA ARG A 160 -4.79 13.18 1.79
C ARG A 160 -3.75 13.16 2.91
N PHE A 161 -3.65 14.24 3.67
CA PHE A 161 -2.80 14.31 4.85
C PHE A 161 -3.09 13.18 5.83
N ALA A 162 -4.34 13.02 6.24
CA ALA A 162 -4.72 12.03 7.26
C ALA A 162 -4.56 10.60 6.76
N ARG A 163 -4.88 10.30 5.50
CA ARG A 163 -4.74 8.98 4.89
C ARG A 163 -3.27 8.53 4.88
N ALA A 164 -2.37 9.40 4.47
CA ALA A 164 -0.94 9.13 4.50
C ALA A 164 -0.42 8.98 5.95
N ALA A 165 -0.84 9.85 6.86
CA ALA A 165 -0.44 9.78 8.26
C ALA A 165 -0.93 8.50 8.95
N LEU A 166 -2.16 8.05 8.65
CA LEU A 166 -2.69 6.76 9.14
C LEU A 166 -1.86 5.59 8.63
N ALA A 167 -1.43 5.62 7.37
CA ALA A 167 -0.55 4.58 6.82
C ALA A 167 0.78 4.52 7.59
N VAL A 168 1.40 5.66 7.88
CA VAL A 168 2.61 5.73 8.71
C VAL A 168 2.38 5.11 10.09
N GLY A 169 1.34 5.52 10.77
CA GLY A 169 1.05 5.03 12.13
C GLY A 169 0.74 3.54 12.17
N GLN A 170 0.03 3.01 11.18
CA GLN A 170 -0.34 1.59 11.13
C GLN A 170 0.84 0.64 10.86
N MET A 171 1.96 1.14 10.33
CA MET A 171 3.20 0.36 10.19
C MET A 171 3.97 0.24 11.51
N LYS A 172 3.88 1.24 12.37
CA LYS A 172 4.66 1.34 13.60
C LYS A 172 4.44 0.14 14.53
N ASN A 173 5.53 -0.45 14.99
CA ASN A 173 5.55 -1.64 15.87
C ASN A 173 4.97 -2.92 15.25
N LYS A 174 4.70 -2.94 13.98
CA LYS A 174 4.36 -4.14 13.21
C LYS A 174 5.63 -4.84 12.72
N ALA A 175 5.48 -5.96 12.05
CA ALA A 175 6.60 -6.70 11.50
C ALA A 175 6.46 -6.93 9.99
N TYR A 176 7.60 -6.93 9.31
CA TYR A 176 7.80 -7.66 8.07
C TYR A 176 8.33 -9.05 8.42
N VAL A 177 7.64 -10.09 7.99
CA VAL A 177 8.04 -11.47 8.27
C VAL A 177 8.64 -12.11 7.02
N ASN A 178 9.94 -12.39 7.08
CA ASN A 178 10.67 -13.09 6.04
C ASN A 178 10.59 -14.60 6.29
N ILE A 179 9.98 -15.37 5.39
CA ILE A 179 9.96 -16.82 5.43
C ILE A 179 10.98 -17.35 4.41
N GLY A 180 12.12 -17.77 4.90
CA GLY A 180 13.30 -18.07 4.10
C GLY A 180 14.13 -16.83 3.75
N GLY A 181 14.98 -16.96 2.75
CA GLY A 181 15.85 -15.89 2.26
C GLY A 181 15.32 -15.20 1.01
N VAL A 182 16.25 -14.74 0.17
CA VAL A 182 15.97 -14.17 -1.15
C VAL A 182 16.01 -15.27 -2.21
N ALA A 183 15.02 -15.29 -3.10
CA ALA A 183 14.98 -16.25 -4.21
C ALA A 183 16.07 -15.95 -5.25
N MET A 184 16.69 -16.99 -5.77
CA MET A 184 17.58 -16.99 -6.95
C MET A 184 18.63 -15.85 -6.99
N GLY A 185 19.01 -15.30 -5.84
CA GLY A 185 19.98 -14.22 -5.77
C GLY A 185 19.51 -12.88 -6.36
N ILE A 186 18.21 -12.58 -6.30
CA ILE A 186 17.66 -11.29 -6.72
C ILE A 186 18.15 -10.20 -5.76
N ALA A 187 19.35 -9.72 -5.99
CA ALA A 187 20.10 -8.90 -5.04
C ALA A 187 19.44 -7.55 -4.71
N GLY A 188 18.72 -6.95 -5.65
CA GLY A 188 18.02 -5.68 -5.47
C GLY A 188 16.68 -5.77 -4.72
N SER A 189 16.31 -6.95 -4.24
CA SER A 189 15.03 -7.18 -3.56
C SER A 189 15.13 -7.21 -2.04
N PHE A 190 16.31 -7.45 -1.51
CA PHE A 190 16.52 -7.58 -0.06
C PHE A 190 16.72 -6.22 0.61
N CYS A 191 16.11 -6.02 1.77
CA CYS A 191 16.42 -4.89 2.64
C CYS A 191 16.74 -5.34 4.06
N ASP A 192 17.58 -4.56 4.73
CA ASP A 192 17.99 -4.83 6.09
C ASP A 192 16.97 -4.35 7.15
N ALA A 193 17.21 -4.79 8.39
CA ALA A 193 16.38 -4.40 9.52
C ALA A 193 16.48 -2.90 9.83
N GLU A 194 17.59 -2.27 9.51
CA GLU A 194 17.81 -0.85 9.80
C GLU A 194 16.89 0.04 8.97
N PHE A 195 16.73 -0.25 7.68
CA PHE A 195 15.77 0.45 6.82
C PHE A 195 14.34 0.28 7.35
N MET A 196 13.92 -0.94 7.62
CA MET A 196 12.56 -1.21 8.10
C MET A 196 12.27 -0.48 9.42
N GLN A 197 13.21 -0.51 10.36
CA GLN A 197 13.04 0.10 11.67
C GLN A 197 13.10 1.64 11.61
N LYS A 198 14.11 2.21 10.99
CA LYS A 198 14.35 3.65 11.02
C LYS A 198 13.39 4.45 10.14
N TYR A 199 13.00 3.90 8.99
CA TYR A 199 12.11 4.61 8.06
C TYR A 199 10.64 4.25 8.26
N LEU A 200 10.33 3.01 8.58
CA LEU A 200 8.97 2.50 8.58
C LEU A 200 8.43 2.18 9.99
N GLY A 201 9.29 2.11 10.99
CA GLY A 201 8.92 1.65 12.32
C GLY A 201 8.54 0.17 12.38
N LEU A 202 8.90 -0.60 11.34
CA LEU A 202 8.67 -2.04 11.26
C LEU A 202 9.82 -2.81 11.90
N ARG A 203 9.50 -3.92 12.53
CA ARG A 203 10.49 -4.94 12.87
C ARG A 203 10.71 -5.85 11.68
N ALA A 204 11.93 -6.32 11.48
CA ALA A 204 12.23 -7.40 10.54
C ALA A 204 12.38 -8.70 11.31
N GLU A 205 11.54 -9.67 10.98
CA GLU A 205 11.53 -11.01 11.60
C GLU A 205 11.86 -12.05 10.54
N TRP A 206 12.65 -13.07 10.91
CA TRP A 206 13.01 -14.16 10.01
C TRP A 206 12.51 -15.49 10.54
N VAL A 207 11.98 -16.31 9.63
CA VAL A 207 11.55 -17.68 9.89
C VAL A 207 12.28 -18.59 8.92
N ASP A 208 13.01 -19.54 9.47
CA ASP A 208 13.66 -20.57 8.66
C ASP A 208 12.64 -21.49 8.00
N LEU A 209 12.89 -21.91 6.77
CA LEU A 209 12.01 -22.81 6.02
C LEU A 209 11.81 -24.16 6.72
N THR A 210 12.77 -24.58 7.56
CA THR A 210 12.66 -25.80 8.35
C THR A 210 11.55 -25.74 9.41
N GLU A 211 11.20 -24.54 9.90
CA GLU A 211 10.06 -24.39 10.81
C GLU A 211 8.74 -24.69 10.10
N VAL A 212 8.58 -24.26 8.87
CA VAL A 212 7.41 -24.62 8.06
C VAL A 212 7.32 -26.14 7.87
N LEU A 213 8.44 -26.77 7.50
CA LEU A 213 8.51 -28.21 7.33
C LEU A 213 8.23 -28.97 8.63
N ARG A 214 8.75 -28.51 9.76
CA ARG A 214 8.48 -29.07 11.08
C ARG A 214 6.98 -29.04 11.37
N ARG A 215 6.32 -27.92 11.13
CA ARG A 215 4.87 -27.78 11.34
C ARG A 215 4.07 -28.69 10.40
N VAL A 216 4.44 -28.78 9.13
CA VAL A 216 3.82 -29.73 8.20
C VAL A 216 3.98 -31.16 8.71
N LYS A 217 5.21 -31.57 9.08
CA LYS A 217 5.52 -32.93 9.50
C LYS A 217 4.83 -33.35 10.81
N LEU A 218 4.75 -32.42 11.77
CA LEU A 218 4.13 -32.65 13.08
C LEU A 218 2.64 -32.29 13.10
N GLU A 219 2.10 -31.90 11.95
CA GLU A 219 0.69 -31.51 11.76
C GLU A 219 0.23 -30.39 12.72
N ILE A 220 1.07 -29.35 12.87
CA ILE A 220 0.80 -28.19 13.73
C ILE A 220 -0.01 -27.17 12.91
N TYR A 221 -1.29 -27.40 12.81
CA TYR A 221 -2.30 -26.52 12.21
C TYR A 221 -3.68 -26.94 12.69
N ASP A 222 -4.68 -26.06 12.61
CA ASP A 222 -6.07 -26.35 12.95
C ASP A 222 -6.66 -27.33 11.93
N LYS A 223 -7.07 -28.52 12.39
CA LYS A 223 -7.61 -29.58 11.52
C LYS A 223 -8.99 -29.24 10.96
N ASP A 224 -9.83 -28.57 11.74
CA ASP A 224 -11.18 -28.20 11.30
C ASP A 224 -11.09 -27.13 10.23
N GLU A 225 -10.20 -26.14 10.42
CA GLU A 225 -9.93 -25.11 9.42
C GLU A 225 -9.31 -25.69 8.15
N TYR A 226 -8.43 -26.68 8.28
CA TYR A 226 -7.86 -27.41 7.14
C TYR A 226 -8.94 -28.08 6.28
N GLU A 227 -9.84 -28.82 6.89
CA GLU A 227 -10.92 -29.51 6.15
C GLU A 227 -11.83 -28.49 5.44
N LYS A 228 -12.16 -27.38 6.10
CA LYS A 228 -12.94 -26.29 5.53
C LYS A 228 -12.25 -25.63 4.34
N ALA A 229 -10.96 -25.29 4.50
CA ALA A 229 -10.15 -24.66 3.46
C ALA A 229 -10.00 -25.58 2.24
N LEU A 230 -9.67 -26.85 2.48
CA LEU A 230 -9.49 -27.83 1.39
C LEU A 230 -10.80 -28.07 0.62
N ALA A 231 -11.94 -28.16 1.30
CA ALA A 231 -13.24 -28.28 0.66
C ALA A 231 -13.54 -27.05 -0.22
N TRP A 232 -13.34 -25.85 0.33
CA TRP A 232 -13.53 -24.61 -0.43
C TRP A 232 -12.62 -24.52 -1.66
N ILE A 233 -11.33 -24.91 -1.52
CA ILE A 233 -10.38 -24.95 -2.64
C ILE A 233 -10.90 -25.87 -3.74
N LYS A 234 -11.33 -27.08 -3.40
CA LYS A 234 -11.85 -28.05 -4.38
C LYS A 234 -13.10 -27.56 -5.10
N ASP A 235 -13.95 -26.78 -4.41
CA ASP A 235 -15.20 -26.26 -4.97
C ASP A 235 -15.00 -24.97 -5.80
N ASN A 236 -13.98 -24.17 -5.51
CA ASN A 236 -13.85 -22.81 -6.05
C ASN A 236 -12.58 -22.58 -6.89
N CYS A 237 -11.53 -23.39 -6.70
CA CYS A 237 -10.25 -23.23 -7.41
C CYS A 237 -10.19 -24.18 -8.61
N LYS A 238 -10.69 -23.72 -9.73
CA LYS A 238 -10.69 -24.51 -10.98
C LYS A 238 -9.28 -24.69 -11.49
N GLU A 239 -8.86 -25.94 -11.72
CA GLU A 239 -7.59 -26.23 -12.39
C GLU A 239 -7.62 -25.78 -13.84
N GLY A 240 -6.60 -25.03 -14.25
CA GLY A 240 -6.37 -24.62 -15.62
C GLY A 240 -5.64 -25.71 -16.44
N PHE A 241 -5.08 -25.31 -17.58
CA PHE A 241 -4.32 -26.26 -18.40
C PHE A 241 -3.01 -26.69 -17.72
N ASP A 242 -2.61 -27.93 -17.95
CA ASP A 242 -1.36 -28.47 -17.45
C ASP A 242 -0.29 -28.46 -18.56
N LYS A 243 0.68 -27.56 -18.44
CA LYS A 243 1.81 -27.44 -19.38
C LYS A 243 2.72 -28.68 -19.37
N ASN A 244 2.64 -29.52 -18.32
CA ASN A 244 3.40 -30.74 -18.19
C ASN A 244 2.73 -31.93 -18.88
N ALA A 245 1.46 -31.83 -19.23
CA ALA A 245 0.68 -32.93 -19.78
C ALA A 245 1.34 -33.50 -21.06
N GLY A 246 1.53 -34.80 -21.09
CA GLY A 246 2.15 -35.51 -22.23
C GLY A 246 3.67 -35.34 -22.34
N LYS A 247 4.31 -34.54 -21.51
CA LYS A 247 5.77 -34.41 -21.51
C LYS A 247 6.44 -35.58 -20.80
N LYS A 248 7.59 -35.98 -21.31
CA LYS A 248 8.50 -36.90 -20.62
C LYS A 248 9.62 -36.11 -19.98
N PHE A 249 9.72 -36.18 -18.67
CA PHE A 249 10.78 -35.53 -17.94
C PHE A 249 11.96 -36.46 -17.65
N PRO A 250 13.19 -35.94 -17.56
CA PRO A 250 14.33 -36.70 -17.04
C PRO A 250 14.03 -37.27 -15.64
N GLU A 251 14.59 -38.45 -15.37
CA GLU A 251 14.39 -39.13 -14.07
C GLU A 251 14.75 -38.24 -12.86
N ILE A 252 15.73 -37.35 -13.01
CA ILE A 252 16.12 -36.43 -11.95
C ILE A 252 14.97 -35.49 -11.54
N ILE A 253 14.11 -35.07 -12.45
CA ILE A 253 12.97 -34.22 -12.14
C ILE A 253 11.91 -35.03 -11.39
N THR A 254 11.58 -36.23 -11.87
CA THR A 254 10.57 -37.09 -11.24
C THR A 254 10.99 -37.57 -9.85
N LYS A 255 12.29 -37.77 -9.61
CA LYS A 255 12.85 -38.11 -8.30
C LYS A 255 12.92 -36.94 -7.34
N SER A 256 12.95 -35.72 -7.83
CA SER A 256 13.04 -34.52 -6.97
C SER A 256 11.72 -34.19 -6.30
N LYS A 257 10.59 -34.47 -6.94
CA LYS A 257 9.25 -34.19 -6.38
C LYS A 257 8.92 -35.18 -5.26
N VAL A 258 8.77 -34.65 -4.03
CA VAL A 258 8.51 -35.47 -2.82
C VAL A 258 7.03 -35.66 -2.54
N ILE A 259 6.20 -34.68 -2.92
CA ILE A 259 4.75 -34.76 -2.78
C ILE A 259 4.16 -35.26 -4.10
N PRO A 260 3.35 -36.34 -4.12
CA PRO A 260 2.65 -36.77 -5.32
C PRO A 260 1.77 -35.67 -5.90
N ALA A 261 1.65 -35.58 -7.23
CA ALA A 261 0.93 -34.50 -7.89
C ALA A 261 -0.56 -34.41 -7.52
N ASP A 262 -1.18 -35.55 -7.21
CA ASP A 262 -2.56 -35.64 -6.73
C ASP A 262 -2.74 -35.19 -5.27
N LYS A 263 -1.63 -34.90 -4.56
CA LYS A 263 -1.56 -34.39 -3.19
C LYS A 263 -1.09 -32.96 -3.08
N ASP A 264 -0.87 -32.28 -4.20
CA ASP A 264 -0.39 -30.90 -4.18
C ASP A 264 -1.35 -29.96 -3.44
N TRP A 265 -2.67 -30.05 -3.67
CA TRP A 265 -3.66 -29.22 -2.96
C TRP A 265 -3.71 -29.48 -1.45
N GLU A 266 -3.59 -30.73 -1.03
CA GLU A 266 -3.55 -31.07 0.39
C GLU A 266 -2.31 -30.47 1.08
N PHE A 267 -1.15 -30.52 0.43
CA PHE A 267 0.08 -29.93 0.94
C PHE A 267 -0.02 -28.39 0.98
N ILE A 268 -0.49 -27.78 -0.11
CA ILE A 268 -0.61 -26.32 -0.25
C ILE A 268 -1.59 -25.76 0.79
N THR A 269 -2.70 -26.45 1.07
CA THR A 269 -3.64 -26.04 2.11
C THR A 269 -2.99 -26.03 3.49
N LYS A 270 -2.22 -27.08 3.85
CA LYS A 270 -1.46 -27.12 5.10
C LYS A 270 -0.44 -25.99 5.17
N PHE A 271 0.29 -25.78 4.09
CA PHE A 271 1.28 -24.72 3.98
C PHE A 271 0.64 -23.34 4.19
N THR A 272 -0.50 -23.08 3.57
CA THR A 272 -1.23 -21.80 3.72
C THR A 272 -1.60 -21.52 5.18
N LEU A 273 -2.23 -22.48 5.86
CA LEU A 273 -2.61 -22.33 7.26
C LEU A 273 -1.38 -22.12 8.17
N ILE A 274 -0.31 -22.86 7.93
CA ILE A 274 0.93 -22.73 8.70
C ILE A 274 1.54 -21.34 8.51
N VAL A 275 1.54 -20.82 7.29
CA VAL A 275 2.05 -19.46 7.01
C VAL A 275 1.19 -18.42 7.73
N GLU A 276 -0.13 -18.52 7.65
CA GLU A 276 -1.04 -17.61 8.38
C GLU A 276 -0.81 -17.66 9.89
N ASP A 277 -0.67 -18.85 10.47
CA ASP A 277 -0.38 -19.02 11.90
C ASP A 277 0.99 -18.41 12.30
N ILE A 278 1.99 -18.52 11.45
CA ILE A 278 3.30 -17.89 11.65
C ILE A 278 3.19 -16.35 11.65
N LEU A 279 2.37 -15.79 10.77
CA LEU A 279 2.18 -14.34 10.62
C LEU A 279 1.34 -13.76 11.76
N HIS A 280 0.20 -14.38 12.04
CA HIS A 280 -0.85 -13.79 12.88
C HIS A 280 -1.04 -14.48 14.23
N GLY A 281 -0.59 -15.73 14.35
CA GLY A 281 -0.86 -16.58 15.49
C GLY A 281 -2.23 -17.25 15.41
N ASN A 282 -2.38 -18.33 16.20
CA ASN A 282 -3.62 -19.10 16.26
C ASN A 282 -3.81 -19.69 17.67
N PRO A 283 -4.75 -19.16 18.49
CA PRO A 283 -4.99 -19.65 19.85
C PRO A 283 -5.33 -21.15 19.93
N LYS A 284 -5.93 -21.72 18.89
CA LYS A 284 -6.23 -23.16 18.84
C LYS A 284 -5.00 -24.06 18.92
N LEU A 285 -3.86 -23.58 18.43
CA LEU A 285 -2.61 -24.33 18.57
C LEU A 285 -2.19 -24.48 20.04
N ALA A 286 -2.44 -23.46 20.88
CA ALA A 286 -2.20 -23.57 22.32
C ALA A 286 -3.11 -24.60 22.99
N GLU A 287 -4.38 -24.70 22.58
CA GLU A 287 -5.31 -25.73 23.04
C GLU A 287 -4.83 -27.15 22.69
N MET A 288 -4.10 -27.28 21.57
CA MET A 288 -3.46 -28.52 21.13
C MET A 288 -2.12 -28.82 21.84
N GLY A 289 -1.66 -27.92 22.73
CA GLY A 289 -0.39 -28.03 23.45
C GLY A 289 0.79 -27.33 22.78
N TRP A 290 0.57 -26.65 21.62
CA TRP A 290 1.59 -25.90 20.89
C TRP A 290 1.58 -24.41 21.29
N HIS A 291 2.02 -24.12 22.53
CA HIS A 291 1.92 -22.77 23.11
C HIS A 291 2.79 -21.74 22.41
N GLU A 292 4.02 -22.09 22.03
CA GLU A 292 4.92 -21.18 21.31
C GLU A 292 4.47 -20.97 19.86
N GLU A 293 4.06 -22.04 19.21
CA GLU A 293 3.59 -22.03 17.83
C GLU A 293 2.27 -21.26 17.64
N SER A 294 1.49 -21.14 18.72
CA SER A 294 0.25 -20.36 18.74
C SER A 294 0.48 -18.84 18.62
N LEU A 295 1.71 -18.40 18.92
CA LEU A 295 2.08 -16.98 18.91
C LEU A 295 2.43 -16.55 17.48
N GLY A 296 1.78 -15.48 17.02
CA GLY A 296 2.12 -14.81 15.76
C GLY A 296 3.24 -13.78 15.94
N ARG A 297 3.59 -13.15 14.85
CA ARG A 297 4.68 -12.15 14.79
C ARG A 297 4.19 -10.72 14.61
N ASN A 298 2.90 -10.47 14.85
CA ASN A 298 2.29 -9.15 14.65
C ASN A 298 2.59 -8.57 13.25
N ALA A 299 2.52 -9.42 12.23
CA ALA A 299 2.86 -9.07 10.87
C ALA A 299 1.89 -8.06 10.25
N ALA A 300 2.41 -7.09 9.52
CA ALA A 300 1.65 -6.23 8.60
C ALA A 300 1.95 -6.58 7.14
N VAL A 301 3.06 -7.25 6.91
CA VAL A 301 3.54 -7.66 5.61
C VAL A 301 4.50 -8.83 5.77
N GLY A 302 4.67 -9.63 4.75
CA GLY A 302 5.64 -10.71 4.74
C GLY A 302 6.02 -11.13 3.32
N GLY A 303 6.82 -12.17 3.24
CA GLY A 303 7.19 -12.77 1.96
C GLY A 303 7.74 -14.17 2.16
N PHE A 304 7.61 -14.96 1.11
CA PHE A 304 8.12 -16.32 1.06
C PHE A 304 9.17 -16.44 -0.04
N GLN A 305 10.29 -17.07 0.29
CA GLN A 305 11.41 -17.24 -0.67
C GLN A 305 10.96 -17.86 -1.99
N GLY A 306 10.06 -18.83 -1.94
CA GLY A 306 9.35 -19.39 -3.08
C GLY A 306 10.23 -20.22 -3.98
N GLN A 307 10.78 -19.58 -5.03
CA GLN A 307 11.51 -20.25 -6.09
C GLN A 307 12.89 -20.74 -5.67
N ARG A 308 13.26 -21.91 -6.19
CA ARG A 308 14.50 -22.65 -5.94
C ARG A 308 14.66 -23.11 -4.49
N MET A 309 15.51 -24.06 -4.23
CA MET A 309 15.63 -24.78 -2.96
C MET A 309 14.30 -25.42 -2.52
N TRP A 310 13.31 -24.65 -2.08
CA TRP A 310 11.99 -25.15 -1.74
C TRP A 310 11.28 -25.79 -2.95
N THR A 311 11.12 -25.07 -4.03
CA THR A 311 10.40 -25.53 -5.22
C THR A 311 11.19 -26.54 -6.07
N ASP A 312 12.44 -26.80 -5.71
CA ASP A 312 13.20 -27.90 -6.31
C ASP A 312 12.70 -29.28 -5.88
N TRP A 313 11.88 -29.37 -4.82
CA TRP A 313 11.39 -30.63 -4.28
C TRP A 313 10.00 -30.60 -3.65
N LEU A 314 9.49 -29.43 -3.26
CA LEU A 314 8.17 -29.24 -2.64
C LEU A 314 7.27 -28.35 -3.50
N PRO A 315 5.93 -28.49 -3.38
CA PRO A 315 5.00 -27.59 -4.05
C PRO A 315 5.30 -26.12 -3.74
N ASN A 316 5.11 -25.25 -4.73
CA ASN A 316 5.35 -23.82 -4.60
C ASN A 316 4.38 -23.14 -3.61
N GLY A 317 4.67 -21.89 -3.24
CA GLY A 317 3.85 -21.07 -2.34
C GLY A 317 2.89 -20.13 -3.07
N ASP A 318 2.76 -20.24 -4.38
CA ASP A 318 2.05 -19.26 -5.23
C ASP A 318 0.57 -19.11 -4.85
N PHE A 319 -0.10 -20.23 -4.55
CA PHE A 319 -1.48 -20.18 -4.06
C PHE A 319 -1.59 -19.36 -2.76
N THR A 320 -0.69 -19.60 -1.82
CA THR A 320 -0.66 -18.90 -0.53
C THR A 320 -0.40 -17.40 -0.73
N GLU A 321 0.55 -17.04 -1.57
CA GLU A 321 0.87 -15.65 -1.89
C GLU A 321 -0.33 -14.94 -2.52
N SER A 322 -0.98 -15.57 -3.49
CA SER A 322 -2.18 -15.05 -4.14
C SER A 322 -3.34 -14.88 -3.15
N LEU A 323 -3.63 -15.91 -2.35
CA LEU A 323 -4.75 -15.91 -1.42
C LEU A 323 -4.57 -14.88 -0.30
N LEU A 324 -3.37 -14.81 0.30
CA LEU A 324 -3.07 -13.82 1.35
C LEU A 324 -3.24 -12.38 0.83
N ALA A 325 -2.76 -12.11 -0.38
CA ALA A 325 -2.86 -10.79 -1.00
C ALA A 325 -4.28 -10.45 -1.50
N SER A 326 -5.17 -11.44 -1.64
CA SER A 326 -6.56 -11.24 -2.06
C SER A 326 -7.43 -10.71 -0.91
N SER A 327 -8.52 -10.05 -1.26
CA SER A 327 -9.51 -9.50 -0.32
C SER A 327 -10.51 -10.53 0.20
N PHE A 328 -10.28 -11.81 -0.02
CA PHE A 328 -11.16 -12.91 0.41
C PHE A 328 -10.42 -14.24 0.49
N ASP A 329 -11.02 -15.16 1.24
CA ASP A 329 -10.63 -16.56 1.36
C ASP A 329 -11.86 -17.44 1.61
N TRP A 330 -11.67 -18.67 2.16
CA TRP A 330 -12.75 -19.60 2.51
C TRP A 330 -13.64 -19.11 3.67
N ASN A 331 -13.26 -18.04 4.37
CA ASN A 331 -14.05 -17.40 5.43
C ASN A 331 -14.85 -16.19 4.92
N GLY A 332 -14.73 -15.87 3.62
CA GLY A 332 -15.35 -14.71 3.00
C GLY A 332 -14.38 -13.55 2.84
N LYS A 333 -14.91 -12.32 2.81
CA LYS A 333 -14.06 -11.12 2.66
C LYS A 333 -13.16 -10.89 3.87
N LYS A 334 -11.95 -10.44 3.60
CA LYS A 334 -10.91 -10.14 4.60
C LYS A 334 -10.02 -8.99 4.14
N PRO A 335 -9.29 -8.33 5.05
CA PRO A 335 -8.20 -7.44 4.65
C PRO A 335 -7.21 -8.17 3.76
N PRO A 336 -6.79 -7.60 2.61
CA PRO A 336 -5.68 -8.13 1.84
C PRO A 336 -4.40 -8.03 2.68
N PHE A 337 -3.66 -9.12 2.76
CA PHE A 337 -2.38 -9.14 3.46
C PHE A 337 -1.24 -9.08 2.43
N PRO A 338 -0.46 -8.00 2.41
CA PRO A 338 0.69 -7.89 1.51
C PRO A 338 1.69 -9.02 1.76
N PHE A 339 1.85 -9.91 0.77
CA PHE A 339 2.74 -11.06 0.87
C PHE A 339 3.55 -11.19 -0.41
N ALA A 340 4.85 -10.91 -0.31
CA ALA A 340 5.72 -10.75 -1.45
C ALA A 340 6.18 -12.08 -2.04
N THR A 341 5.97 -12.26 -3.33
CA THR A 341 6.53 -13.35 -4.12
C THR A 341 8.07 -13.27 -4.07
N GLU A 342 8.71 -14.42 -4.01
CA GLU A 342 10.18 -14.54 -3.96
C GLU A 342 10.83 -13.80 -2.79
N ASN A 343 10.02 -13.44 -1.80
CA ASN A 343 10.40 -12.60 -0.67
C ASN A 343 11.12 -11.32 -1.09
N ASP A 344 10.66 -10.68 -2.19
CA ASP A 344 11.12 -9.34 -2.54
C ASP A 344 10.61 -8.34 -1.50
N THR A 345 11.43 -8.09 -0.50
CA THR A 345 11.04 -7.28 0.67
C THR A 345 10.72 -5.84 0.30
N LEU A 346 11.41 -5.27 -0.68
CA LEU A 346 11.17 -3.90 -1.14
C LEU A 346 9.85 -3.79 -1.91
N ASN A 347 9.51 -4.82 -2.69
CA ASN A 347 8.21 -4.90 -3.34
C ASN A 347 7.09 -5.18 -2.32
N GLY A 348 7.35 -6.01 -1.30
CA GLY A 348 6.43 -6.23 -0.17
C GLY A 348 6.08 -4.94 0.57
N ILE A 349 7.06 -4.07 0.80
CA ILE A 349 6.84 -2.74 1.39
C ILE A 349 6.02 -1.86 0.45
N ALA A 350 6.27 -1.90 -0.86
CA ALA A 350 5.42 -1.21 -1.83
C ALA A 350 3.97 -1.72 -1.81
N MET A 351 3.76 -3.04 -1.67
CA MET A 351 2.43 -3.63 -1.47
C MET A 351 1.76 -3.09 -0.19
N LEU A 352 2.52 -2.97 0.90
CA LEU A 352 2.01 -2.44 2.17
C LEU A 352 1.57 -0.97 2.03
N PHE A 353 2.37 -0.13 1.37
CA PHE A 353 2.00 1.26 1.10
C PHE A 353 0.69 1.35 0.30
N ALA A 354 0.59 0.58 -0.77
CA ALA A 354 -0.59 0.52 -1.60
C ALA A 354 -1.85 0.09 -0.82
N SER A 355 -1.74 -0.98 -0.05
CA SER A 355 -2.86 -1.53 0.74
C SER A 355 -3.31 -0.57 1.85
N LEU A 356 -2.37 0.04 2.59
CA LEU A 356 -2.69 0.97 3.68
C LEU A 356 -3.32 2.27 3.18
N LEU A 357 -2.92 2.76 2.00
CA LEU A 357 -3.51 3.97 1.42
C LEU A 357 -4.89 3.74 0.81
N THR A 358 -5.19 2.54 0.34
CA THR A 358 -6.39 2.31 -0.47
C THR A 358 -7.41 1.34 0.14
N GLY A 359 -6.99 0.45 1.04
CA GLY A 359 -7.82 -0.67 1.48
C GLY A 359 -8.07 -1.73 0.39
N LYS A 360 -7.34 -1.65 -0.74
CA LYS A 360 -7.48 -2.54 -1.90
C LYS A 360 -6.34 -3.54 -1.96
N ALA A 361 -6.61 -4.67 -2.58
CA ALA A 361 -5.58 -5.68 -2.84
C ALA A 361 -4.49 -5.15 -3.78
N PRO A 362 -3.23 -5.18 -3.38
CA PRO A 362 -2.11 -4.85 -4.24
C PRO A 362 -1.73 -6.02 -5.14
N CYS A 363 -1.28 -5.72 -6.35
CA CYS A 363 -0.90 -6.72 -7.33
C CYS A 363 0.62 -6.74 -7.51
N PHE A 364 1.25 -7.85 -7.18
CA PHE A 364 2.68 -8.05 -7.40
C PHE A 364 2.95 -8.44 -8.86
N HIS A 365 3.96 -7.84 -9.48
CA HIS A 365 4.32 -8.11 -10.88
C HIS A 365 5.83 -8.18 -11.10
N ASP A 366 6.24 -9.05 -12.03
CA ASP A 366 7.46 -8.86 -12.81
C ASP A 366 7.18 -7.78 -13.85
N VAL A 367 8.03 -6.77 -13.93
CA VAL A 367 8.02 -5.77 -15.00
C VAL A 367 8.79 -6.37 -16.17
N ARG A 368 8.07 -7.13 -17.04
CA ARG A 368 8.69 -8.14 -17.88
C ARG A 368 9.18 -7.65 -19.22
N THR A 369 8.32 -7.00 -20.00
CA THR A 369 8.62 -6.69 -21.39
C THR A 369 7.92 -5.42 -21.84
N TYR A 370 8.65 -4.53 -22.47
CA TYR A 370 8.08 -3.48 -23.29
C TYR A 370 7.74 -4.02 -24.69
N TRP A 371 6.48 -3.86 -25.09
CA TRP A 371 6.02 -4.13 -26.43
C TRP A 371 5.78 -2.82 -27.19
N SER A 372 6.63 -2.53 -28.16
CA SER A 372 6.39 -1.41 -29.06
C SER A 372 5.22 -1.69 -30.02
N PRO A 373 4.50 -0.66 -30.49
CA PRO A 373 3.45 -0.83 -31.49
C PRO A 373 3.91 -1.61 -32.73
N GLU A 374 5.15 -1.35 -33.20
CA GLU A 374 5.75 -2.02 -34.37
C GLU A 374 5.99 -3.50 -34.07
N ALA A 375 6.46 -3.84 -32.88
CA ALA A 375 6.69 -5.24 -32.51
C ALA A 375 5.37 -6.01 -32.41
N VAL A 376 4.32 -5.41 -31.82
CA VAL A 376 2.99 -6.01 -31.78
C VAL A 376 2.44 -6.24 -33.18
N LYS A 377 2.52 -5.25 -34.07
CA LYS A 377 2.08 -5.37 -35.45
C LYS A 377 2.84 -6.48 -36.20
N ARG A 378 4.16 -6.56 -36.02
CA ARG A 378 5.00 -7.61 -36.61
C ARG A 378 4.61 -9.01 -36.17
N VAL A 379 4.32 -9.18 -34.85
CA VAL A 379 4.02 -10.49 -34.25
C VAL A 379 2.58 -10.93 -34.50
N THR A 380 1.64 -9.99 -34.43
CA THR A 380 0.21 -10.30 -34.41
C THR A 380 -0.52 -9.94 -35.70
N GLY A 381 0.05 -9.05 -36.52
CA GLY A 381 -0.61 -8.44 -37.68
C GLY A 381 -1.61 -7.33 -37.32
N LYS A 382 -1.73 -6.97 -36.05
CA LYS A 382 -2.69 -5.98 -35.55
C LYS A 382 -1.98 -4.75 -34.96
N GLU A 383 -2.63 -3.63 -35.07
CA GLU A 383 -2.16 -2.37 -34.45
C GLU A 383 -2.74 -2.22 -33.05
N LEU A 384 -1.95 -1.65 -32.15
CA LEU A 384 -2.43 -1.21 -30.84
C LEU A 384 -3.25 0.09 -31.00
N THR A 385 -4.34 0.19 -30.23
CA THR A 385 -5.26 1.33 -30.27
C THR A 385 -5.59 1.82 -28.85
N GLY A 386 -6.26 2.97 -28.74
CA GLY A 386 -6.69 3.53 -27.46
C GLY A 386 -5.50 3.79 -26.53
N ASN A 387 -5.63 3.42 -25.27
CA ASN A 387 -4.58 3.61 -24.27
C ASN A 387 -3.29 2.84 -24.59
N ALA A 388 -3.37 1.78 -25.39
CA ALA A 388 -2.22 0.98 -25.81
C ALA A 388 -1.46 1.56 -27.03
N ALA A 389 -1.98 2.59 -27.69
CA ALA A 389 -1.48 3.05 -29.01
C ALA A 389 0.01 3.38 -29.04
N ASN A 390 0.59 3.81 -27.91
CA ASN A 390 2.00 4.16 -27.77
C ASN A 390 2.90 3.00 -27.28
N GLY A 391 2.36 1.79 -27.22
CA GLY A 391 3.03 0.63 -26.65
C GLY A 391 2.53 0.27 -25.25
N ILE A 392 2.92 -0.90 -24.78
CA ILE A 392 2.48 -1.48 -23.51
C ILE A 392 3.63 -2.15 -22.77
N ILE A 393 3.50 -2.22 -21.46
CA ILE A 393 4.38 -3.02 -20.62
C ILE A 393 3.63 -4.29 -20.20
N HIS A 394 4.26 -5.44 -20.40
CA HIS A 394 3.76 -6.71 -19.91
C HIS A 394 4.13 -6.84 -18.43
N LEU A 395 3.12 -6.81 -17.58
CA LEU A 395 3.22 -7.12 -16.17
C LEU A 395 2.71 -8.54 -15.96
N ILE A 396 3.59 -9.41 -15.50
CA ILE A 396 3.32 -10.83 -15.25
C ILE A 396 3.84 -11.16 -13.86
N ASN A 397 3.36 -12.18 -13.20
CA ASN A 397 4.02 -12.67 -11.99
C ASN A 397 4.51 -14.11 -12.23
N SER A 398 5.51 -14.53 -11.52
CA SER A 398 6.00 -15.92 -11.53
C SER A 398 5.06 -16.88 -10.78
N GLY A 399 3.76 -16.70 -10.98
CA GLY A 399 2.69 -17.59 -10.58
C GLY A 399 1.80 -17.13 -9.45
N ALA A 400 2.01 -15.94 -8.90
CA ALA A 400 1.23 -15.47 -7.76
C ALA A 400 0.88 -13.98 -7.85
N THR A 401 -0.41 -13.67 -7.86
CA THR A 401 -0.90 -12.32 -7.56
C THR A 401 -2.35 -12.41 -7.08
N ALA A 402 -2.84 -11.36 -6.42
CA ALA A 402 -4.18 -11.32 -5.86
C ALA A 402 -5.26 -11.55 -6.92
N MET A 403 -6.28 -12.34 -6.61
CA MET A 403 -7.41 -12.62 -7.52
C MET A 403 -8.25 -11.38 -7.82
N ASP A 404 -8.25 -10.39 -6.94
CA ASP A 404 -8.85 -9.06 -7.17
C ASP A 404 -8.31 -8.39 -8.44
N CYS A 405 -7.04 -8.65 -8.78
CA CYS A 405 -6.35 -8.05 -9.94
C CYS A 405 -6.91 -8.51 -11.29
N THR A 406 -7.79 -9.50 -11.30
CA THR A 406 -8.62 -9.83 -12.46
C THR A 406 -9.45 -8.64 -12.94
N GLY A 407 -9.79 -7.70 -12.05
CA GLY A 407 -10.71 -6.60 -12.34
C GLY A 407 -12.14 -7.07 -12.60
N ALA A 408 -12.49 -8.28 -12.12
CA ALA A 408 -13.81 -8.88 -12.36
C ALA A 408 -14.91 -8.30 -11.47
N SER A 409 -14.57 -7.69 -10.32
CA SER A 409 -15.51 -6.93 -9.50
C SER A 409 -16.14 -5.80 -10.30
N LYS A 410 -17.35 -5.39 -9.94
CA LYS A 410 -18.08 -4.35 -10.64
C LYS A 410 -18.30 -3.13 -9.76
N ASP A 411 -18.02 -1.94 -10.32
CA ASP A 411 -18.38 -0.68 -9.71
C ASP A 411 -19.90 -0.37 -9.91
N GLU A 412 -20.33 0.80 -9.45
CA GLU A 412 -21.73 1.23 -9.56
C GLU A 412 -22.21 1.41 -11.02
N THR A 413 -21.29 1.61 -11.95
CA THR A 413 -21.60 1.72 -13.39
C THR A 413 -21.61 0.37 -14.10
N GLY A 414 -21.21 -0.70 -13.42
CA GLY A 414 -21.03 -2.02 -13.99
C GLY A 414 -19.68 -2.23 -14.68
N ALA A 415 -18.76 -1.26 -14.61
CA ALA A 415 -17.40 -1.41 -15.11
C ALA A 415 -16.56 -2.31 -14.18
N GLY A 416 -15.58 -2.97 -14.77
CA GLY A 416 -14.62 -3.76 -13.98
C GLY A 416 -13.76 -2.88 -13.07
N THR A 417 -13.51 -3.36 -11.86
CA THR A 417 -12.79 -2.59 -10.84
C THR A 417 -12.09 -3.50 -9.83
N VAL A 418 -11.29 -2.91 -8.95
CA VAL A 418 -10.83 -3.50 -7.69
C VAL A 418 -11.38 -2.64 -6.55
N LYS A 419 -12.15 -3.26 -5.66
CA LYS A 419 -12.80 -2.56 -4.53
C LYS A 419 -11.93 -2.54 -3.28
N GLU A 420 -12.25 -1.61 -2.39
CA GLU A 420 -11.83 -1.70 -1.00
C GLU A 420 -12.39 -3.01 -0.41
N TRP A 421 -11.59 -3.72 0.35
CA TRP A 421 -11.96 -5.07 0.81
C TRP A 421 -13.26 -5.11 1.62
N TRP A 422 -13.55 -4.06 2.39
CA TRP A 422 -14.79 -3.96 3.17
C TRP A 422 -16.05 -3.76 2.31
N ASN A 423 -15.88 -3.30 1.07
CA ASN A 423 -16.95 -3.12 0.07
C ASN A 423 -17.13 -4.33 -0.85
N MET A 424 -16.30 -5.38 -0.71
CA MET A 424 -16.45 -6.62 -1.48
C MET A 424 -17.78 -7.31 -1.12
N THR A 425 -18.45 -7.82 -2.14
CA THR A 425 -19.69 -8.61 -2.02
C THR A 425 -19.41 -10.07 -2.41
N ASP A 426 -20.33 -10.99 -2.06
CA ASP A 426 -20.23 -12.39 -2.49
C ASP A 426 -20.23 -12.54 -4.02
N ALA A 427 -20.93 -11.63 -4.72
CA ALA A 427 -20.92 -11.58 -6.18
C ALA A 427 -19.54 -11.17 -6.73
N ASP A 428 -18.85 -10.22 -6.10
CA ASP A 428 -17.49 -9.82 -6.47
C ASP A 428 -16.50 -10.97 -6.25
N ILE A 429 -16.59 -11.65 -5.10
CA ILE A 429 -15.77 -12.82 -4.78
C ILE A 429 -15.98 -13.90 -5.84
N SER A 430 -17.22 -14.24 -6.14
CA SER A 430 -17.57 -15.25 -7.16
C SER A 430 -17.04 -14.87 -8.54
N ALA A 431 -17.09 -13.58 -8.91
CA ALA A 431 -16.58 -13.09 -10.19
C ALA A 431 -15.04 -13.21 -10.28
N CYS A 432 -14.32 -12.86 -9.21
CA CYS A 432 -12.86 -13.00 -9.16
C CYS A 432 -12.43 -14.47 -9.22
N LEU A 433 -13.12 -15.36 -8.51
CA LEU A 433 -12.88 -16.81 -8.56
C LEU A 433 -13.16 -17.38 -9.95
N ALA A 434 -14.27 -17.00 -10.58
CA ALA A 434 -14.61 -17.45 -11.93
C ALA A 434 -13.62 -16.97 -13.02
N ALA A 435 -12.97 -15.84 -12.79
CA ALA A 435 -11.98 -15.26 -13.70
C ALA A 435 -10.56 -15.82 -13.48
N THR A 436 -10.35 -16.64 -12.47
CA THR A 436 -9.03 -17.18 -12.10
C THR A 436 -9.03 -18.70 -12.30
N ASP A 437 -8.11 -19.20 -13.11
CA ASP A 437 -7.76 -20.61 -13.19
C ASP A 437 -6.48 -20.86 -12.35
N TRP A 438 -6.24 -22.10 -11.97
CA TRP A 438 -5.04 -22.55 -11.28
C TRP A 438 -4.29 -23.56 -12.15
N CYS A 439 -3.21 -23.08 -12.79
CA CYS A 439 -2.40 -23.91 -13.66
C CYS A 439 -1.32 -24.63 -12.86
N ARG A 440 -1.08 -25.91 -13.18
CA ARG A 440 0.04 -26.64 -12.58
C ARG A 440 1.35 -25.96 -12.90
N ALA A 441 2.20 -25.82 -11.90
CA ALA A 441 3.54 -25.28 -12.07
C ALA A 441 4.35 -26.11 -13.08
N ASP A 442 5.10 -25.44 -13.96
CA ASP A 442 5.97 -26.10 -14.93
C ASP A 442 7.13 -26.80 -14.21
N TYR A 443 7.24 -28.11 -14.34
CA TYR A 443 8.28 -28.90 -13.68
C TYR A 443 9.71 -28.59 -14.15
N GLU A 444 9.87 -27.89 -15.27
CA GLU A 444 11.18 -27.40 -15.68
C GLU A 444 11.72 -26.34 -14.72
N TYR A 445 10.83 -25.54 -14.13
CA TYR A 445 11.16 -24.48 -13.17
C TYR A 445 10.84 -24.86 -11.73
N PHE A 446 9.71 -25.54 -11.49
CA PHE A 446 9.16 -25.89 -10.18
C PHE A 446 9.06 -27.41 -10.04
N ARG A 447 10.20 -28.07 -9.85
CA ARG A 447 10.27 -29.56 -9.78
C ARG A 447 9.36 -30.14 -8.70
N GLY A 448 9.16 -29.42 -7.61
CA GLY A 448 8.27 -29.81 -6.52
C GLY A 448 6.78 -29.73 -6.86
N GLY A 449 6.42 -29.10 -7.95
CA GLY A 449 5.03 -28.93 -8.37
C GLY A 449 4.32 -27.76 -7.70
N GLY A 450 3.01 -27.90 -7.53
CA GLY A 450 2.13 -26.85 -7.02
C GLY A 450 1.28 -26.24 -8.11
N PHE A 451 0.69 -25.08 -7.83
CA PHE A 451 -0.20 -24.37 -8.73
C PHE A 451 0.13 -22.88 -8.77
N SER A 452 -0.06 -22.28 -9.93
CA SER A 452 0.07 -20.86 -10.17
C SER A 452 -1.31 -20.26 -10.45
N SER A 453 -1.59 -19.07 -9.94
CA SER A 453 -2.78 -18.33 -10.37
C SER A 453 -2.63 -17.94 -11.83
N HIS A 454 -3.70 -18.10 -12.59
CA HIS A 454 -3.72 -17.80 -14.02
C HIS A 454 -4.96 -17.00 -14.36
N PHE A 455 -4.76 -15.81 -14.88
CA PHE A 455 -5.80 -14.92 -15.41
C PHE A 455 -5.17 -13.84 -16.30
N LYS A 456 -5.99 -13.14 -17.04
CA LYS A 456 -5.67 -11.83 -17.61
C LYS A 456 -6.55 -10.78 -16.95
N THR A 457 -6.03 -9.58 -16.75
CA THR A 457 -6.83 -8.45 -16.26
C THR A 457 -7.93 -8.12 -17.28
N LEU A 458 -9.19 -8.10 -16.84
CA LEU A 458 -10.38 -8.10 -17.70
C LEU A 458 -10.94 -6.70 -17.99
N ALA A 459 -10.43 -5.66 -17.36
CA ALA A 459 -10.97 -4.31 -17.46
C ALA A 459 -9.88 -3.28 -17.67
N GLU A 460 -10.17 -2.22 -18.42
CA GLU A 460 -9.36 -1.02 -18.43
C GLU A 460 -9.62 -0.22 -17.16
N MET A 461 -8.61 -0.12 -16.31
CA MET A 461 -8.71 0.49 -14.98
C MET A 461 -7.58 1.48 -14.75
N PRO A 462 -7.85 2.63 -14.09
CA PRO A 462 -6.77 3.47 -13.61
C PRO A 462 -5.98 2.70 -12.55
N VAL A 463 -4.66 2.67 -12.69
CA VAL A 463 -3.75 2.02 -11.74
C VAL A 463 -2.50 2.86 -11.51
N THR A 464 -1.90 2.66 -10.38
CA THR A 464 -0.58 3.21 -10.05
C THR A 464 0.39 2.07 -9.84
N MET A 465 1.48 2.06 -10.60
CA MET A 465 2.60 1.16 -10.39
C MET A 465 3.63 1.84 -9.47
N LEU A 466 4.13 1.12 -8.49
CA LEU A 466 5.10 1.65 -7.52
C LEU A 466 6.17 0.63 -7.16
N ARG A 467 7.34 1.14 -6.75
CA ARG A 467 8.48 0.35 -6.28
C ARG A 467 9.33 1.15 -5.31
N VAL A 468 9.75 0.50 -4.22
CA VAL A 468 10.77 1.02 -3.30
C VAL A 468 12.12 0.43 -3.69
N ASN A 469 13.16 1.25 -3.73
CA ASN A 469 14.54 0.83 -3.96
C ASN A 469 15.45 1.36 -2.85
N LEU A 470 16.52 0.64 -2.55
CA LEU A 470 17.62 1.12 -1.71
C LEU A 470 18.84 1.40 -2.59
N ILE A 471 19.38 2.60 -2.48
CA ILE A 471 20.55 3.05 -3.25
C ILE A 471 21.66 3.40 -2.27
N ASP A 472 22.78 2.69 -2.34
CA ASP A 472 23.92 2.97 -1.47
C ASP A 472 24.39 4.42 -1.65
N GLY A 473 24.62 5.10 -0.53
CA GLY A 473 24.98 6.52 -0.51
C GLY A 473 23.83 7.49 -0.69
N VAL A 474 22.63 7.01 -1.05
CA VAL A 474 21.41 7.84 -1.20
C VAL A 474 20.33 7.46 -0.18
N GLY A 475 20.16 6.17 0.06
CA GLY A 475 19.11 5.62 0.92
C GLY A 475 17.91 5.10 0.14
N PRO A 476 16.74 4.97 0.79
CA PRO A 476 15.54 4.52 0.13
C PRO A 476 15.01 5.55 -0.86
N THR A 477 14.43 5.07 -1.96
CA THR A 477 13.74 5.90 -2.96
C THR A 477 12.43 5.25 -3.38
N LEU A 478 11.45 6.04 -3.82
CA LEU A 478 10.18 5.54 -4.34
C LEU A 478 10.06 5.92 -5.82
N GLN A 479 9.64 4.95 -6.64
CA GLN A 479 9.26 5.14 -8.04
C GLN A 479 7.75 4.97 -8.18
N ILE A 480 7.12 5.83 -8.99
CA ILE A 480 5.67 5.88 -9.20
C ILE A 480 5.37 6.06 -10.69
N ALA A 481 4.49 5.24 -11.24
CA ALA A 481 3.98 5.39 -12.59
C ALA A 481 2.45 5.20 -12.59
N GLU A 482 1.71 6.27 -12.73
CA GLU A 482 0.27 6.21 -12.99
C GLU A 482 0.01 5.82 -14.43
N GLY A 483 -1.04 5.06 -14.66
CA GLY A 483 -1.43 4.63 -16.00
C GLY A 483 -2.76 3.89 -15.99
N THR A 484 -2.94 3.05 -16.99
CA THR A 484 -4.18 2.30 -17.19
C THR A 484 -3.85 0.85 -17.54
N THR A 485 -4.58 -0.10 -16.99
CA THR A 485 -4.57 -1.48 -17.51
C THR A 485 -5.25 -1.51 -18.88
N VAL A 486 -4.83 -2.42 -19.73
CA VAL A 486 -5.33 -2.50 -21.12
C VAL A 486 -5.88 -3.89 -21.36
N VAL A 487 -7.05 -3.96 -22.00
CA VAL A 487 -7.64 -5.21 -22.50
C VAL A 487 -7.34 -5.32 -23.99
N LEU A 488 -6.46 -6.25 -24.33
CA LEU A 488 -6.11 -6.52 -25.72
C LEU A 488 -7.16 -7.42 -26.38
N PRO A 489 -7.37 -7.32 -27.72
CA PRO A 489 -8.11 -8.33 -28.45
C PRO A 489 -7.55 -9.73 -28.16
N GLU A 490 -8.42 -10.74 -28.04
CA GLU A 490 -8.02 -12.08 -27.61
C GLU A 490 -6.89 -12.67 -28.47
N GLU A 491 -6.99 -12.55 -29.78
CA GLU A 491 -5.96 -13.04 -30.71
C GLU A 491 -4.60 -12.34 -30.53
N VAL A 492 -4.59 -11.08 -30.07
CA VAL A 492 -3.36 -10.33 -29.77
C VAL A 492 -2.79 -10.82 -28.46
N HIS A 493 -3.64 -10.86 -27.41
CA HIS A 493 -3.25 -11.37 -26.10
C HIS A 493 -2.61 -12.76 -26.21
N GLU A 494 -3.29 -13.73 -26.81
CA GLU A 494 -2.78 -15.10 -26.95
C GLU A 494 -1.41 -15.19 -27.64
N LYS A 495 -1.21 -14.39 -28.70
CA LYS A 495 0.07 -14.42 -29.42
C LYS A 495 1.23 -13.82 -28.64
N LEU A 496 0.96 -12.79 -27.83
CA LEU A 496 1.98 -12.16 -27.00
C LEU A 496 2.27 -13.01 -25.76
N ASP A 497 1.23 -13.50 -25.10
CA ASP A 497 1.32 -14.28 -23.88
C ASP A 497 2.07 -15.61 -24.07
N LYS A 498 1.85 -16.29 -25.21
CA LYS A 498 2.59 -17.50 -25.59
C LYS A 498 4.10 -17.32 -25.72
N ARG A 499 4.59 -16.09 -25.81
CA ARG A 499 6.03 -15.78 -25.86
C ARG A 499 6.67 -15.65 -24.48
N THR A 500 5.89 -15.76 -23.43
CA THR A 500 6.33 -15.76 -22.03
C THR A 500 5.93 -17.07 -21.36
N ASP A 501 5.39 -17.04 -20.15
CA ASP A 501 4.79 -18.21 -19.54
C ASP A 501 3.26 -18.06 -19.45
N PRO A 502 2.51 -18.76 -20.32
CA PRO A 502 1.07 -18.63 -20.38
C PRO A 502 0.33 -19.31 -19.20
N THR A 503 1.04 -19.84 -18.21
CA THR A 503 0.46 -20.38 -16.96
C THR A 503 0.37 -19.34 -15.85
N TRP A 504 0.89 -18.12 -16.07
CA TRP A 504 0.99 -17.07 -15.07
C TRP A 504 0.00 -15.94 -15.29
N PRO A 505 -0.37 -15.19 -14.25
CA PRO A 505 -1.30 -14.07 -14.40
C PRO A 505 -0.69 -12.94 -15.22
N THR A 506 -1.50 -12.30 -16.05
CA THR A 506 -1.07 -11.25 -16.98
C THR A 506 -1.89 -9.98 -16.81
N THR A 507 -1.19 -8.85 -16.72
CA THR A 507 -1.75 -7.50 -16.83
C THR A 507 -0.99 -6.74 -17.91
N TRP A 508 -1.71 -6.17 -18.88
CA TRP A 508 -1.14 -5.25 -19.85
C TRP A 508 -1.26 -3.83 -19.29
N PHE A 509 -0.15 -3.09 -19.26
CA PHE A 509 -0.10 -1.77 -18.64
C PHE A 509 0.37 -0.70 -19.62
N ALA A 510 -0.36 0.39 -19.68
CA ALA A 510 0.00 1.59 -20.43
C ALA A 510 0.24 2.76 -19.44
N PRO A 511 1.48 3.18 -19.21
CA PRO A 511 1.75 4.33 -18.36
C PRO A 511 1.25 5.62 -19.01
N THR A 512 0.80 6.57 -18.19
CA THR A 512 0.43 7.91 -18.65
C THR A 512 1.70 8.70 -18.98
N LEU A 513 1.81 9.13 -20.24
CA LEU A 513 2.96 9.87 -20.75
C LEU A 513 2.79 11.37 -20.50
N THR A 514 3.85 12.03 -20.04
CA THR A 514 3.91 13.47 -19.83
C THR A 514 4.78 14.19 -20.87
N GLY A 515 5.49 13.43 -21.70
CA GLY A 515 6.46 13.96 -22.67
C GLY A 515 7.76 14.46 -22.04
N LYS A 516 8.01 14.14 -20.75
CA LYS A 516 9.19 14.61 -20.02
C LYS A 516 9.87 13.47 -19.26
N GLY A 517 11.20 13.53 -19.16
CA GLY A 517 12.01 12.59 -18.39
C GLY A 517 11.74 11.14 -18.76
N ALA A 518 11.59 10.28 -17.77
CA ALA A 518 11.27 8.87 -17.96
C ALA A 518 9.88 8.62 -18.58
N PHE A 519 8.99 9.62 -18.59
CA PHE A 519 7.64 9.52 -19.16
C PHE A 519 7.52 10.17 -20.55
N THR A 520 8.62 10.26 -21.28
CA THR A 520 8.65 10.72 -22.68
C THR A 520 7.95 9.71 -23.59
N ASP A 521 8.16 8.43 -23.35
CA ASP A 521 7.53 7.31 -24.04
C ASP A 521 7.50 6.06 -23.14
N VAL A 522 6.78 5.02 -23.56
CA VAL A 522 6.62 3.78 -22.77
C VAL A 522 7.93 3.03 -22.59
N TYR A 523 8.79 3.04 -23.60
CA TYR A 523 10.14 2.45 -23.49
C TYR A 523 10.94 3.10 -22.37
N SER A 524 10.92 4.43 -22.31
CA SER A 524 11.65 5.19 -21.28
C SER A 524 11.17 4.87 -19.87
N VAL A 525 9.86 4.64 -19.67
CA VAL A 525 9.33 4.18 -18.38
C VAL A 525 9.95 2.85 -17.98
N MET A 526 9.91 1.88 -18.89
CA MET A 526 10.48 0.55 -18.65
C MET A 526 12.00 0.59 -18.42
N ALA A 527 12.72 1.35 -19.25
CA ALA A 527 14.18 1.45 -19.18
C ALA A 527 14.68 2.16 -17.90
N ASN A 528 13.87 3.03 -17.32
CA ASN A 528 14.20 3.75 -16.08
C ASN A 528 13.57 3.13 -14.82
N TRP A 529 12.84 2.02 -14.95
CA TRP A 529 12.32 1.31 -13.79
C TRP A 529 13.46 0.60 -13.07
N GLY A 530 13.64 0.85 -11.78
CA GLY A 530 14.83 0.49 -11.02
C GLY A 530 14.89 -0.95 -10.51
N ALA A 531 13.95 -1.82 -10.91
CA ALA A 531 13.89 -3.21 -10.47
C ALA A 531 13.18 -4.11 -11.49
N ASN A 532 13.34 -5.43 -11.32
CA ASN A 532 12.57 -6.42 -12.08
C ASN A 532 11.11 -6.54 -11.63
N HIS A 533 10.78 -6.04 -10.43
CA HIS A 533 9.43 -6.08 -9.86
C HIS A 533 8.80 -4.69 -9.71
N GLY A 534 7.48 -4.68 -9.67
CA GLY A 534 6.65 -3.53 -9.34
C GLY A 534 5.32 -4.00 -8.74
N VAL A 535 4.64 -3.08 -8.09
CA VAL A 535 3.30 -3.31 -7.54
C VAL A 535 2.34 -2.42 -8.27
N THR A 536 1.19 -2.94 -8.71
CA THR A 536 0.08 -2.09 -9.13
C THR A 536 -1.03 -2.10 -8.10
N VAL A 537 -1.71 -0.99 -7.97
CA VAL A 537 -2.92 -0.84 -7.17
C VAL A 537 -3.94 -0.02 -7.95
N HIS A 538 -5.21 -0.37 -7.81
CA HIS A 538 -6.29 0.34 -8.50
C HIS A 538 -6.44 1.77 -8.01
N GLY A 539 -6.51 2.71 -8.95
CA GLY A 539 -6.61 4.15 -8.75
C GLY A 539 -5.32 4.91 -9.09
N HIS A 540 -5.45 6.19 -9.38
CA HIS A 540 -4.33 7.12 -9.51
C HIS A 540 -4.02 7.69 -8.12
N ILE A 541 -3.17 7.01 -7.38
CA ILE A 541 -2.79 7.33 -5.99
C ILE A 541 -1.39 7.93 -5.87
N GLY A 542 -0.80 8.34 -6.99
CA GLY A 542 0.57 8.87 -6.99
C GLY A 542 0.74 10.07 -6.08
N ALA A 543 -0.24 10.96 -6.01
CA ALA A 543 -0.21 12.10 -5.11
C ALA A 543 -0.24 11.68 -3.62
N ASP A 544 -1.05 10.68 -3.26
CA ASP A 544 -1.08 10.13 -1.89
C ASP A 544 0.25 9.45 -1.53
N LEU A 545 0.85 8.74 -2.48
CA LEU A 545 2.17 8.12 -2.32
C LEU A 545 3.28 9.14 -2.10
N ILE A 546 3.27 10.25 -2.83
CA ILE A 546 4.25 11.34 -2.64
C ILE A 546 4.09 11.95 -1.24
N THR A 547 2.87 12.17 -0.79
CA THR A 547 2.60 12.66 0.57
C THR A 547 3.09 11.67 1.62
N LEU A 548 2.79 10.37 1.47
CA LEU A 548 3.29 9.32 2.36
C LEU A 548 4.82 9.26 2.39
N ALA A 549 5.46 9.26 1.22
CA ALA A 549 6.92 9.22 1.11
C ALA A 549 7.58 10.41 1.82
N SER A 550 6.99 11.61 1.69
CA SER A 550 7.49 12.79 2.40
C SER A 550 7.43 12.66 3.92
N MET A 551 6.38 12.02 4.46
CA MET A 551 6.26 11.73 5.90
C MET A 551 7.31 10.71 6.36
N LEU A 552 7.58 9.70 5.55
CA LEU A 552 8.55 8.63 5.81
C LEU A 552 10.01 9.05 5.54
N ARG A 553 10.25 10.24 5.01
CA ARG A 553 11.58 10.71 4.59
C ARG A 553 12.19 9.87 3.45
N ILE A 554 11.35 9.39 2.56
CA ILE A 554 11.74 8.64 1.37
C ILE A 554 11.55 9.55 0.15
N PRO A 555 12.64 9.97 -0.53
CA PRO A 555 12.50 10.79 -1.73
C PRO A 555 11.87 10.01 -2.88
N VAL A 556 11.05 10.69 -3.67
CA VAL A 556 10.46 10.14 -4.89
C VAL A 556 11.41 10.44 -6.05
N SER A 557 11.94 9.37 -6.68
CA SER A 557 12.95 9.50 -7.74
C SER A 557 12.36 9.54 -9.15
N LEU A 558 11.13 9.03 -9.32
CA LEU A 558 10.46 8.95 -10.62
C LEU A 558 8.95 9.00 -10.39
N HIS A 559 8.26 9.91 -11.07
CA HIS A 559 6.80 9.98 -11.06
C HIS A 559 6.25 10.76 -12.27
N ASN A 560 4.98 10.52 -12.62
CA ASN A 560 4.21 11.25 -13.63
C ASN A 560 2.99 11.99 -13.05
N VAL A 561 3.00 12.23 -11.73
CA VAL A 561 1.96 13.01 -11.05
C VAL A 561 2.13 14.48 -11.39
N SER A 562 1.03 15.16 -11.74
CA SER A 562 1.06 16.59 -12.07
C SER A 562 1.37 17.45 -10.84
N GLU A 563 2.13 18.52 -11.05
CA GLU A 563 2.68 19.37 -9.97
C GLU A 563 1.61 19.97 -9.05
N GLU A 564 0.44 20.31 -9.57
CA GLU A 564 -0.66 20.87 -8.77
C GLU A 564 -1.23 19.89 -7.74
N LYS A 565 -1.04 18.58 -7.93
CA LYS A 565 -1.50 17.53 -7.01
C LYS A 565 -0.49 17.18 -5.93
N ILE A 566 0.75 17.64 -6.08
CA ILE A 566 1.83 17.29 -5.15
C ILE A 566 1.64 18.04 -3.83
N TYR A 567 1.62 17.29 -2.72
CA TYR A 567 1.40 17.81 -1.39
C TYR A 567 2.43 17.25 -0.41
N ARG A 568 3.27 18.14 0.13
CA ARG A 568 4.42 17.84 1.00
C ARG A 568 4.43 18.76 2.21
N PRO A 569 5.25 18.49 3.25
CA PRO A 569 5.47 19.46 4.32
C PRO A 569 5.88 20.83 3.77
N HIS A 570 5.34 21.90 4.36
CA HIS A 570 5.47 23.26 3.81
C HIS A 570 6.92 23.74 3.64
N ALA A 571 7.79 23.33 4.57
CA ALA A 571 9.20 23.70 4.54
C ALA A 571 10.06 22.91 3.53
N TRP A 572 9.52 21.86 2.88
CA TRP A 572 10.28 21.01 1.95
C TRP A 572 10.92 21.80 0.83
N SER A 573 10.21 22.77 0.25
CA SER A 573 10.67 23.64 -0.83
C SER A 573 11.12 25.02 -0.35
N GLY A 574 11.33 25.23 0.95
CA GLY A 574 11.65 26.55 1.50
C GLY A 574 10.49 27.54 1.36
N PHE A 575 9.27 27.11 1.71
CA PHE A 575 8.02 27.89 1.64
C PHE A 575 7.53 28.22 0.23
N GLY A 576 7.61 27.29 -0.66
CA GLY A 576 7.05 27.42 -2.00
C GLY A 576 7.21 26.17 -2.82
N LYS A 577 6.59 26.16 -4.01
CA LYS A 577 6.86 25.13 -4.99
C LYS A 577 8.14 25.50 -5.72
N GLY A 578 9.15 24.64 -5.62
CA GLY A 578 10.36 24.77 -6.45
C GLY A 578 10.11 24.18 -7.84
N ASP A 579 10.89 24.63 -8.82
CA ASP A 579 10.81 24.11 -10.21
C ASP A 579 11.29 22.65 -10.32
N ASP A 580 12.04 22.16 -9.34
CA ASP A 580 12.57 20.80 -9.27
C ASP A 580 12.15 20.12 -7.96
N SER A 581 10.99 19.48 -8.00
CA SER A 581 10.43 18.77 -6.85
C SER A 581 11.25 17.57 -6.41
N THR A 582 11.94 16.90 -7.33
CA THR A 582 12.77 15.73 -7.05
C THR A 582 14.00 16.11 -6.23
N SER A 583 14.76 17.13 -6.64
CA SER A 583 15.90 17.65 -5.86
C SER A 583 15.48 18.13 -4.47
N THR A 584 14.30 18.73 -4.38
CA THR A 584 13.72 19.20 -3.12
C THR A 584 13.50 18.03 -2.15
N ASP A 585 12.93 16.92 -2.62
CA ASP A 585 12.72 15.73 -1.80
C ASP A 585 14.04 15.16 -1.28
N TYR A 586 15.02 15.01 -2.15
CA TYR A 586 16.34 14.49 -1.74
C TYR A 586 16.99 15.35 -0.66
N ARG A 587 17.01 16.67 -0.85
CA ARG A 587 17.61 17.59 0.14
C ARG A 587 16.87 17.55 1.48
N ALA A 588 15.55 17.53 1.49
CA ALA A 588 14.77 17.50 2.70
C ALA A 588 14.92 16.15 3.43
N CYS A 589 14.85 15.03 2.72
CA CYS A 589 15.01 13.70 3.31
C CYS A 589 16.41 13.51 3.88
N GLU A 590 17.46 13.96 3.19
CA GLU A 590 18.84 13.94 3.69
C GLU A 590 18.98 14.78 4.97
N HIS A 591 18.47 16.01 4.95
CA HIS A 591 18.58 16.93 6.08
C HIS A 591 17.86 16.45 7.34
N TYR A 592 16.61 16.01 7.19
CA TYR A 592 15.82 15.52 8.32
C TYR A 592 16.21 14.11 8.76
N GLY A 593 16.73 13.29 7.84
CA GLY A 593 17.05 11.89 8.09
C GLY A 593 15.82 11.01 8.28
N PRO A 594 16.02 9.74 8.68
CA PRO A 594 14.92 8.80 8.92
C PRO A 594 13.88 9.31 9.90
N LEU A 595 12.63 8.87 9.76
CA LEU A 595 11.52 9.28 10.64
C LEU A 595 11.73 8.83 12.09
N TYR A 596 12.24 7.63 12.29
CA TYR A 596 12.55 7.06 13.61
C TYR A 596 14.06 7.02 13.81
N LYS A 597 14.59 7.96 14.61
CA LYS A 597 16.03 8.08 14.89
C LYS A 597 16.47 7.24 16.07
#